data_c65279c894a47e073a54aa0bef80937a
#
_entry.id   c65279c894a47e073a54aa0bef80937a
#
_cell.length_a   1.000
_cell.length_b   1.000
_cell.length_c   1.000
_cell.angle_alpha   90.00
_cell.angle_beta   90.00
_cell.angle_gamma   90.00
#
_symmetry.space_group_name_H-M   'P 1'
#
loop_
_entity.id
_entity.type
_entity.pdbx_description
1 polymer ?
#
loop_
_entity_poly.entity_id
_entity_poly.type
_entity_poly.pdbx_seq_one_letter_code
_entity_poly.pdbx_strand_id
1 'polypeptide(L)'
;LQGADKGEKIMTIRDFEIFIAVAETGQMGVASRKLYITQPTVSHAIMQIEKEYHVKLFERLSKKLYITETGREFLEYARHITATYHEMEQFLYHASSQQCIHIGASLTVGSFFLSDIITGYEAENPNVNIRVYIDNSMNIIRKISEGTLDVAVIEGNVKTKDVIFLS
;
A
#
# COMPACT_ATOMS: atom_id res chain seq x y z
N LEU A 1 38.63 -10.52 1.08
CA LEU A 1 37.57 -9.91 0.27
C LEU A 1 37.35 -10.80 -0.97
N GLN A 2 36.72 -11.95 -0.76
CA GLN A 2 36.28 -12.83 -1.84
C GLN A 2 34.88 -13.31 -1.51
N GLY A 3 33.96 -13.12 -2.44
CA GLY A 3 32.72 -13.88 -2.54
C GLY A 3 31.44 -13.19 -2.10
N ALA A 4 30.90 -12.35 -2.93
CA ALA A 4 29.47 -12.08 -2.95
C ALA A 4 29.05 -11.77 -4.38
N ASP A 5 28.98 -12.83 -5.15
CA ASP A 5 28.24 -12.81 -6.42
C ASP A 5 27.42 -14.12 -6.51
N LYS A 6 26.42 -14.19 -5.65
CA LYS A 6 25.18 -14.93 -5.89
C LYS A 6 24.12 -13.86 -5.78
N GLY A 7 23.34 -13.64 -6.82
CA GLY A 7 22.30 -12.65 -6.86
C GLY A 7 21.36 -12.76 -5.65
N GLU A 8 21.80 -12.19 -4.53
CA GLU A 8 20.98 -12.03 -3.33
C GLU A 8 19.76 -11.22 -3.73
N LYS A 9 18.62 -11.89 -3.73
CA LYS A 9 17.36 -11.20 -3.95
C LYS A 9 17.10 -10.31 -2.74
N ILE A 10 17.47 -9.04 -2.85
CA ILE A 10 17.21 -8.03 -1.82
C ILE A 10 15.69 -7.97 -1.60
N MET A 11 15.26 -8.11 -0.35
CA MET A 11 13.87 -7.96 0.06
C MET A 11 13.37 -6.55 -0.29
N THR A 12 12.22 -6.47 -0.91
CA THR A 12 11.62 -5.22 -1.38
C THR A 12 10.49 -4.78 -0.43
N ILE A 13 10.07 -3.50 -0.50
CA ILE A 13 8.89 -3.00 0.22
C ILE A 13 7.66 -3.85 -0.11
N ARG A 14 7.52 -4.27 -1.37
CA ARG A 14 6.43 -5.15 -1.80
C ARG A 14 6.42 -6.50 -1.09
N ASP A 15 7.57 -7.06 -0.79
CA ASP A 15 7.68 -8.32 -0.05
C ASP A 15 7.21 -8.15 1.41
N PHE A 16 7.49 -7.00 2.06
CA PHE A 16 6.95 -6.66 3.39
C PHE A 16 5.43 -6.49 3.35
N GLU A 17 4.89 -5.77 2.38
CA GLU A 17 3.43 -5.60 2.22
C GLU A 17 2.72 -6.95 2.05
N ILE A 18 3.28 -7.84 1.23
CA ILE A 18 2.76 -9.19 1.03
C ILE A 18 2.78 -9.98 2.36
N PHE A 19 3.89 -9.93 3.09
CA PHE A 19 4.01 -10.61 4.35
C PHE A 19 2.99 -10.09 5.38
N ILE A 20 2.86 -8.77 5.54
CA ILE A 20 1.89 -8.13 6.44
C ILE A 20 0.46 -8.57 6.07
N ALA A 21 0.09 -8.52 4.79
CA ALA A 21 -1.24 -8.93 4.36
C ALA A 21 -1.54 -10.41 4.65
N VAL A 22 -0.55 -11.30 4.53
CA VAL A 22 -0.70 -12.71 4.90
C VAL A 22 -0.83 -12.88 6.41
N ALA A 23 -0.03 -12.16 7.19
CA ALA A 23 -0.08 -12.20 8.66
C ALA A 23 -1.44 -11.74 9.21
N GLU A 24 -1.99 -10.66 8.64
CA GLU A 24 -3.29 -10.11 9.05
C GLU A 24 -4.48 -10.97 8.64
N THR A 25 -4.42 -11.59 7.47
CA THR A 25 -5.55 -12.36 6.94
C THR A 25 -5.53 -13.83 7.32
N GLY A 26 -4.37 -14.36 7.70
CA GLY A 26 -4.17 -15.79 7.95
C GLY A 26 -4.34 -16.69 6.72
N GLN A 27 -4.49 -16.11 5.53
CA GLN A 27 -4.76 -16.84 4.30
C GLN A 27 -4.12 -16.18 3.08
N MET A 28 -3.27 -16.92 2.35
CA MET A 28 -2.60 -16.40 1.16
C MET A 28 -3.57 -15.98 0.04
N GLY A 29 -4.70 -16.69 -0.11
CA GLY A 29 -5.72 -16.36 -1.11
C GLY A 29 -6.51 -15.09 -0.77
N VAL A 30 -6.70 -14.76 0.51
CA VAL A 30 -7.32 -13.50 0.93
C VAL A 30 -6.34 -12.36 0.75
N ALA A 31 -5.08 -12.55 1.18
CA ALA A 31 -4.01 -11.59 0.99
C ALA A 31 -3.80 -11.24 -0.50
N SER A 32 -3.83 -12.23 -1.39
CA SER A 32 -3.67 -12.00 -2.82
C SER A 32 -4.78 -11.11 -3.40
N ARG A 33 -6.04 -11.33 -3.00
CA ARG A 33 -7.16 -10.47 -3.41
C ARG A 33 -7.03 -9.05 -2.83
N LYS A 34 -6.63 -8.93 -1.55
CA LYS A 34 -6.40 -7.63 -0.90
C LYS A 34 -5.33 -6.81 -1.64
N LEU A 35 -4.31 -7.48 -2.17
CA LEU A 35 -3.17 -6.84 -2.84
C LEU A 35 -3.29 -6.79 -4.38
N TYR A 36 -4.39 -7.29 -4.94
CA TYR A 36 -4.62 -7.38 -6.40
C TYR A 36 -3.51 -8.12 -7.15
N ILE A 37 -3.01 -9.20 -6.57
CA ILE A 37 -1.99 -10.08 -7.17
C ILE A 37 -2.44 -11.53 -7.14
N THR A 38 -1.71 -12.41 -7.83
CA THR A 38 -2.06 -13.83 -7.82
C THR A 38 -1.60 -14.54 -6.54
N GLN A 39 -2.33 -15.57 -6.11
CA GLN A 39 -1.92 -16.37 -4.95
C GLN A 39 -0.53 -17.02 -5.12
N PRO A 40 -0.14 -17.55 -6.28
CA PRO A 40 1.24 -18.01 -6.50
C PRO A 40 2.29 -16.94 -6.22
N THR A 41 2.04 -15.68 -6.61
CA THR A 41 2.95 -14.56 -6.31
C THR A 41 3.11 -14.35 -4.81
N VAL A 42 2.02 -14.38 -4.05
CA VAL A 42 2.05 -14.28 -2.58
C VAL A 42 2.84 -15.44 -1.97
N SER A 43 2.52 -16.67 -2.39
CA SER A 43 3.20 -17.86 -1.88
C SER A 43 4.69 -17.86 -2.18
N HIS A 44 5.07 -17.42 -3.39
CA HIS A 44 6.46 -17.33 -3.82
C HIS A 44 7.24 -16.29 -3.00
N ALA A 45 6.67 -15.11 -2.74
CA ALA A 45 7.31 -14.08 -1.94
C ALA A 45 7.61 -14.56 -0.52
N ILE A 46 6.63 -15.16 0.17
CA ILE A 46 6.84 -15.72 1.52
C ILE A 46 7.91 -16.81 1.49
N MET A 47 7.83 -17.75 0.55
CA MET A 47 8.79 -18.85 0.43
C MET A 47 10.21 -18.33 0.16
N GLN A 48 10.37 -17.26 -0.62
CA GLN A 48 11.68 -16.67 -0.89
C GLN A 48 12.28 -16.05 0.39
N ILE A 49 11.51 -15.30 1.17
CA ILE A 49 11.98 -14.75 2.46
C ILE A 49 12.41 -15.89 3.40
N GLU A 50 11.55 -16.90 3.59
CA GLU A 50 11.85 -18.05 4.47
C GLU A 50 13.11 -18.79 4.02
N LYS A 51 13.30 -18.96 2.72
CA LYS A 51 14.45 -19.66 2.14
C LYS A 51 15.74 -18.86 2.28
N GLU A 52 15.71 -17.56 1.98
CA GLU A 52 16.87 -16.68 2.02
C GLU A 52 17.47 -16.57 3.42
N TYR A 53 16.60 -16.40 4.41
CA TYR A 53 17.02 -16.22 5.80
C TYR A 53 17.00 -17.51 6.63
N HIS A 54 16.69 -18.65 6.00
CA HIS A 54 16.62 -19.96 6.67
C HIS A 54 15.69 -19.98 7.91
N VAL A 55 14.58 -19.28 7.84
CA VAL A 55 13.59 -19.15 8.92
C VAL A 55 12.23 -19.68 8.47
N LYS A 56 11.33 -19.90 9.44
CA LYS A 56 9.92 -20.12 9.21
C LYS A 56 9.13 -18.96 9.78
N LEU A 57 8.40 -18.26 8.91
CA LEU A 57 7.53 -17.16 9.30
C LEU A 57 6.09 -17.63 9.51
N PHE A 58 5.71 -18.70 8.82
CA PHE A 58 4.40 -19.32 8.94
C PHE A 58 4.51 -20.84 9.05
N GLU A 59 3.56 -21.42 9.78
CA GLU A 59 3.33 -22.86 9.87
C GLU A 59 1.94 -23.23 9.37
N ARG A 60 1.82 -24.38 8.73
CA ARG A 60 0.54 -24.93 8.30
C ARG A 60 0.12 -26.04 9.24
N LEU A 61 -0.95 -25.78 10.02
CA LEU A 61 -1.58 -26.77 10.87
C LEU A 61 -3.03 -26.99 10.42
N SER A 62 -3.39 -28.21 10.08
CA SER A 62 -4.76 -28.59 9.70
C SER A 62 -5.38 -27.67 8.61
N LYS A 63 -4.63 -27.38 7.55
CA LYS A 63 -4.99 -26.50 6.41
C LYS A 63 -5.11 -25.00 6.74
N LYS A 64 -4.81 -24.59 7.97
CA LYS A 64 -4.73 -23.17 8.38
C LYS A 64 -3.28 -22.72 8.44
N LEU A 65 -3.08 -21.43 8.19
CA LEU A 65 -1.78 -20.77 8.26
C LEU A 65 -1.69 -20.03 9.59
N TYR A 66 -0.63 -20.29 10.35
CA TYR A 66 -0.36 -19.65 11.63
C TYR A 66 1.00 -18.94 11.56
N ILE A 67 1.05 -17.74 12.08
CA ILE A 67 2.30 -17.00 12.20
C ILE A 67 3.16 -17.60 13.33
N THR A 68 4.45 -17.82 13.09
CA THR A 68 5.42 -18.29 14.07
C THR A 68 5.83 -17.16 15.03
N GLU A 69 6.61 -17.48 16.08
CA GLU A 69 7.21 -16.44 16.94
C GLU A 69 8.12 -15.52 16.15
N THR A 70 9.05 -16.08 15.36
CA THR A 70 9.90 -15.31 14.43
C THR A 70 9.06 -14.48 13.44
N GLY A 71 7.94 -15.02 12.98
CA GLY A 71 7.01 -14.29 12.12
C GLY A 71 6.38 -13.10 12.83
N ARG A 72 6.03 -13.21 14.11
CA ARG A 72 5.48 -12.08 14.90
C ARG A 72 6.51 -10.97 15.08
N GLU A 73 7.73 -11.30 15.45
CA GLU A 73 8.81 -10.33 15.55
C GLU A 73 9.08 -9.66 14.19
N PHE A 74 9.15 -10.45 13.14
CA PHE A 74 9.33 -9.92 11.78
C PHE A 74 8.17 -9.00 11.36
N LEU A 75 6.93 -9.25 11.81
CA LEU A 75 5.76 -8.42 11.53
C LEU A 75 5.93 -7.00 12.06
N GLU A 76 6.47 -6.86 13.27
CA GLU A 76 6.72 -5.54 13.85
C GLU A 76 7.78 -4.76 13.04
N TYR A 77 8.86 -5.42 12.62
CA TYR A 77 9.86 -4.80 11.74
C TYR A 77 9.28 -4.45 10.38
N ALA A 78 8.51 -5.35 9.76
CA ALA A 78 7.90 -5.13 8.47
C ALA A 78 6.95 -3.92 8.47
N ARG A 79 6.13 -3.79 9.52
CA ARG A 79 5.24 -2.64 9.71
C ARG A 79 6.01 -1.34 9.87
N HIS A 80 7.06 -1.35 10.68
CA HIS A 80 7.87 -0.15 10.90
C HIS A 80 8.57 0.30 9.61
N ILE A 81 9.17 -0.63 8.87
CA ILE A 81 9.84 -0.33 7.60
C ILE A 81 8.86 0.23 6.57
N THR A 82 7.68 -0.40 6.41
CA THR A 82 6.68 0.09 5.45
C THR A 82 6.12 1.46 5.85
N ALA A 83 5.88 1.71 7.12
CA ALA A 83 5.45 3.02 7.62
C ALA A 83 6.51 4.09 7.34
N THR A 84 7.76 3.85 7.72
CA THR A 84 8.88 4.79 7.48
C THR A 84 9.10 5.04 5.97
N TYR A 85 8.94 4.02 5.15
CA TYR A 85 9.03 4.16 3.70
C TYR A 85 7.94 5.10 3.16
N HIS A 86 6.70 4.95 3.61
CA HIS A 86 5.59 5.83 3.21
C HIS A 86 5.78 7.25 3.73
N GLU A 87 6.27 7.44 4.96
CA GLU A 87 6.62 8.76 5.50
C GLU A 87 7.71 9.44 4.64
N MET A 88 8.72 8.69 4.23
CA MET A 88 9.77 9.19 3.34
C MET A 88 9.20 9.60 1.98
N GLU A 89 8.32 8.79 1.38
CA GLU A 89 7.66 9.14 0.13
C GLU A 89 6.86 10.44 0.27
N GLN A 90 6.08 10.57 1.33
CA GLN A 90 5.34 11.81 1.63
C GLN A 90 6.28 13.00 1.78
N PHE A 91 7.35 12.86 2.57
CA PHE A 91 8.36 13.92 2.72
C PHE A 91 8.92 14.37 1.36
N LEU A 92 9.29 13.42 0.48
CA LEU A 92 9.82 13.74 -0.84
C LEU A 92 8.79 14.44 -1.73
N TYR A 93 7.52 14.06 -1.63
CA TYR A 93 6.44 14.76 -2.35
C TYR A 93 6.27 16.20 -1.86
N HIS A 94 6.35 16.45 -0.55
CA HIS A 94 6.22 17.80 0.01
C HIS A 94 7.50 18.64 -0.14
N ALA A 95 8.67 18.03 -0.23
CA ALA A 95 9.93 18.72 -0.40
C ALA A 95 10.14 19.25 -1.84
N SER A 96 9.42 18.73 -2.82
CA SER A 96 9.42 19.31 -4.15
C SER A 96 8.71 20.67 -4.10
N SER A 97 9.39 21.73 -4.56
CA SER A 97 8.90 23.13 -4.53
C SER A 97 7.65 23.42 -5.38
N GLN A 98 7.10 22.44 -6.03
CA GLN A 98 5.78 22.46 -6.64
C GLN A 98 4.78 21.88 -5.63
N GLN A 99 3.79 22.67 -5.23
CA GLN A 99 2.66 22.18 -4.46
C GLN A 99 2.00 21.04 -5.25
N CYS A 100 2.09 19.83 -4.75
CA CYS A 100 1.46 18.67 -5.36
C CYS A 100 0.26 18.27 -4.52
N ILE A 101 -0.92 18.26 -5.12
CA ILE A 101 -2.16 17.81 -4.49
C ILE A 101 -2.43 16.38 -4.97
N HIS A 102 -2.57 15.45 -4.01
CA HIS A 102 -2.92 14.06 -4.30
C HIS A 102 -4.42 13.87 -4.09
N ILE A 103 -5.13 13.64 -5.20
CA ILE A 103 -6.58 13.44 -5.20
C ILE A 103 -6.90 11.97 -5.40
N GLY A 104 -7.67 11.40 -4.47
CA GLY A 104 -8.29 10.09 -4.65
C GLY A 104 -9.67 10.21 -5.27
N ALA A 105 -10.04 9.32 -6.18
CA ALA A 105 -11.39 9.26 -6.72
C ALA A 105 -11.89 7.82 -6.85
N SER A 106 -13.19 7.62 -6.61
CA SER A 106 -13.84 6.37 -7.01
C SER A 106 -13.87 6.24 -8.53
N LEU A 107 -13.98 5.02 -9.04
CA LEU A 107 -13.94 4.73 -10.47
C LEU A 107 -14.92 5.59 -11.27
N THR A 108 -16.15 5.73 -10.81
CA THR A 108 -17.20 6.53 -11.48
C THR A 108 -16.85 8.01 -11.49
N VAL A 109 -16.47 8.55 -10.33
CA VAL A 109 -16.14 9.98 -10.19
C VAL A 109 -14.90 10.33 -11.01
N GLY A 110 -13.86 9.51 -10.92
CA GLY A 110 -12.60 9.71 -11.63
C GLY A 110 -12.78 9.70 -13.16
N SER A 111 -13.68 8.85 -13.66
CA SER A 111 -13.89 8.69 -15.10
C SER A 111 -14.72 9.81 -15.74
N PHE A 112 -15.64 10.44 -14.99
CA PHE A 112 -16.63 11.33 -15.59
C PHE A 112 -16.56 12.79 -15.14
N PHE A 113 -16.06 13.06 -13.95
CA PHE A 113 -16.17 14.41 -13.36
C PHE A 113 -14.83 15.06 -13.06
N LEU A 114 -13.79 14.29 -12.79
CA LEU A 114 -12.56 14.83 -12.22
C LEU A 114 -11.71 15.61 -13.24
N SER A 115 -11.75 15.22 -14.50
CA SER A 115 -10.94 15.85 -15.56
C SER A 115 -11.22 17.35 -15.72
N ASP A 116 -12.50 17.73 -15.76
CA ASP A 116 -12.90 19.13 -15.97
C ASP A 116 -12.56 19.98 -14.76
N ILE A 117 -12.75 19.43 -13.55
CA ILE A 117 -12.42 20.10 -12.28
C ILE A 117 -10.91 20.37 -12.19
N ILE A 118 -10.09 19.36 -12.51
CA ILE A 118 -8.63 19.50 -12.49
C ILE A 118 -8.16 20.52 -13.52
N THR A 119 -8.63 20.43 -14.75
CA THR A 119 -8.24 21.34 -15.82
C THR A 119 -8.59 22.79 -15.45
N GLY A 120 -9.77 23.02 -14.87
CA GLY A 120 -10.16 24.34 -14.38
C GLY A 120 -9.26 24.86 -13.26
N TYR A 121 -8.95 24.00 -12.30
CA TYR A 121 -8.11 24.39 -11.16
C TYR A 121 -6.66 24.68 -11.55
N GLU A 122 -6.06 23.84 -12.42
CA GLU A 122 -4.69 24.02 -12.92
C GLU A 122 -4.55 25.29 -13.78
N ALA A 123 -5.60 25.66 -14.52
CA ALA A 123 -5.61 26.91 -15.29
C ALA A 123 -5.51 28.16 -14.40
N GLU A 124 -6.13 28.11 -13.20
CA GLU A 124 -6.08 29.21 -12.23
C GLU A 124 -4.84 29.12 -11.32
N ASN A 125 -4.23 27.95 -11.17
CA ASN A 125 -3.13 27.68 -10.25
C ASN A 125 -1.94 26.97 -10.95
N PRO A 126 -1.21 27.66 -11.83
CA PRO A 126 -0.17 27.03 -12.68
C PRO A 126 1.04 26.45 -11.92
N ASN A 127 1.20 26.80 -10.64
CA ASN A 127 2.28 26.29 -9.79
C ASN A 127 1.87 25.04 -8.98
N VAL A 128 0.64 24.58 -9.12
CA VAL A 128 0.12 23.38 -8.45
C VAL A 128 0.15 22.22 -9.43
N ASN A 129 0.68 21.10 -8.97
CA ASN A 129 0.63 19.84 -9.72
C ASN A 129 -0.44 18.95 -9.07
N ILE A 130 -1.34 18.38 -9.85
CA ILE A 130 -2.39 17.48 -9.34
C ILE A 130 -2.07 16.06 -9.77
N ARG A 131 -2.02 15.15 -8.80
CA ARG A 131 -1.91 13.72 -9.03
C ARG A 131 -3.21 13.03 -8.66
N VAL A 132 -3.75 12.27 -9.58
CA VAL A 132 -5.00 11.54 -9.39
C VAL A 132 -4.74 10.06 -9.19
N TYR A 133 -5.35 9.51 -8.16
CA TYR A 133 -5.39 8.09 -7.87
C TYR A 133 -6.83 7.59 -7.96
N ILE A 134 -7.10 6.67 -8.89
CA ILE A 134 -8.45 6.11 -9.10
C ILE A 134 -8.48 4.67 -8.63
N ASP A 135 -9.40 4.36 -7.71
CA ASP A 135 -9.60 3.01 -7.18
C ASP A 135 -11.05 2.85 -6.66
N ASN A 136 -11.38 1.71 -6.10
CA ASN A 136 -12.63 1.55 -5.38
C ASN A 136 -12.67 2.42 -4.11
N SER A 137 -13.88 2.81 -3.69
CA SER A 137 -14.07 3.75 -2.57
C SER A 137 -13.38 3.31 -1.27
N MET A 138 -13.32 2.01 -0.97
CA MET A 138 -12.68 1.50 0.25
C MET A 138 -11.15 1.70 0.24
N ASN A 139 -10.50 1.49 -0.89
CA ASN A 139 -9.07 1.72 -1.03
C ASN A 139 -8.74 3.22 -0.98
N ILE A 140 -9.58 4.07 -1.57
CA ILE A 140 -9.45 5.52 -1.47
C ILE A 140 -9.54 5.99 -0.02
N ILE A 141 -10.54 5.51 0.74
CA ILE A 141 -10.70 5.86 2.15
C ILE A 141 -9.51 5.43 2.97
N ARG A 142 -9.00 4.21 2.74
CA ARG A 142 -7.80 3.75 3.42
C ARG A 142 -6.61 4.67 3.15
N LYS A 143 -6.38 5.05 1.90
CA LYS A 143 -5.28 5.94 1.51
C LYS A 143 -5.39 7.34 2.11
N ILE A 144 -6.61 7.90 2.24
CA ILE A 144 -6.81 9.18 2.90
C ILE A 144 -6.55 9.07 4.41
N SER A 145 -6.98 7.98 5.05
CA SER A 145 -6.69 7.72 6.47
C SER A 145 -5.21 7.47 6.75
N GLU A 146 -4.47 6.92 5.79
CA GLU A 146 -3.02 6.74 5.83
C GLU A 146 -2.25 8.04 5.48
N GLY A 147 -2.94 9.14 5.14
CA GLY A 147 -2.33 10.42 4.76
C GLY A 147 -1.58 10.39 3.42
N THR A 148 -1.83 9.38 2.58
CA THR A 148 -1.22 9.27 1.24
C THR A 148 -2.01 10.02 0.15
N LEU A 149 -3.20 10.53 0.49
CA LEU A 149 -4.02 11.42 -0.32
C LEU A 149 -4.39 12.63 0.52
N ASP A 150 -4.46 13.80 -0.10
CA ASP A 150 -4.83 15.06 0.54
C ASP A 150 -6.35 15.24 0.56
N VAL A 151 -7.01 14.85 -0.53
CA VAL A 151 -8.45 14.93 -0.70
C VAL A 151 -8.97 13.73 -1.48
N ALA A 152 -10.22 13.36 -1.25
CA ALA A 152 -10.86 12.30 -2.02
C ALA A 152 -12.29 12.66 -2.41
N VAL A 153 -12.69 12.24 -3.60
CA VAL A 153 -14.06 12.36 -4.10
C VAL A 153 -14.58 10.95 -4.40
N ILE A 154 -15.55 10.54 -3.61
CA ILE A 154 -16.14 9.21 -3.71
C ILE A 154 -17.66 9.30 -3.74
N GLU A 155 -18.30 8.33 -4.37
CA GLU A 155 -19.73 8.14 -4.28
C GLU A 155 -20.07 7.18 -3.13
N GLY A 156 -21.25 7.40 -2.54
CA GLY A 156 -21.78 6.55 -1.48
C GLY A 156 -21.59 7.11 -0.07
N ASN A 157 -22.20 6.42 0.88
CA ASN A 157 -22.21 6.84 2.28
C ASN A 157 -21.20 5.98 3.06
N VAL A 158 -20.03 6.54 3.33
CA VAL A 158 -18.99 5.85 4.08
C VAL A 158 -18.83 6.52 5.45
N LYS A 159 -18.80 5.69 6.50
CA LYS A 159 -18.57 6.16 7.87
C LYS A 159 -17.16 5.73 8.31
N THR A 160 -16.28 6.69 8.47
CA THR A 160 -15.01 6.51 9.17
C THR A 160 -14.79 7.65 10.15
N LYS A 161 -14.02 7.43 11.21
CA LYS A 161 -13.79 8.44 12.26
C LYS A 161 -12.63 9.39 11.94
N ASP A 162 -11.79 9.02 10.99
CA ASP A 162 -10.48 9.65 10.74
C ASP A 162 -10.49 10.59 9.52
N VAL A 163 -11.67 10.85 8.94
CA VAL A 163 -11.82 11.67 7.73
C VAL A 163 -12.96 12.65 7.90
N ILE A 164 -12.74 13.90 7.49
CA ILE A 164 -13.79 14.93 7.46
C ILE A 164 -14.54 14.80 6.13
N PHE A 165 -15.85 14.63 6.21
CA PHE A 165 -16.72 14.58 5.04
C PHE A 165 -17.34 15.95 4.79
N LEU A 166 -17.22 16.42 3.55
CA LEU A 166 -17.94 17.59 3.04
C LEU A 166 -19.02 17.08 2.07
N SER A 167 -20.26 17.48 2.26
CA SER A 167 -21.42 17.09 1.42
C SER A 167 -21.94 18.29 0.65
#